data_8a3151b9f24acb2018d23ec7360f9bbf
#
_entry.id   8a3151b9f24acb2018d23ec7360f9bbf
#
_cell.length_a   1.000
_cell.length_b   1.000
_cell.length_c   1.000
_cell.angle_alpha   90.00
_cell.angle_beta   90.00
_cell.angle_gamma   90.00
#
_symmetry.space_group_name_H-M   'P 1'
#
loop_
_entity.id
_entity.type
_entity.pdbx_description
1 polymer ?
#
loop_
_entity_poly.entity_id
_entity_poly.type
_entity_poly.pdbx_seq_one_letter_code
_entity_poly.pdbx_strand_id
1 'polypeptide(L)'
;MPNIIRAVFYRRVRLNDLHQISRDEFELACGICDTIKNIVDHRDDYIKRYNIDPEFAYPDANWSKDGDNDFYDAYRHVLKKEYNIINTLRFFTQSFTGYQLRSLSRSAGKKSVEPIPKNLDDILDKSAHTPDEPIHKYIAITKSKFLPNYLVCPPKKILGEIGWNINGNTVNSDTYTNQEHINTLYETGIIDKLRHLSEKGQSINILEIGSGYGGLAYHLKSIVPQANYYLCDLPESLLFSSIYISISSPQFKSIIYDGTDKSILTQDNSAFKFVPNYMFDDLVESKYKIDLVINTISLAEMSEKQIHFYLEKIKDMIGNDGIFFEQNAIFDHSIKNLKTSLSEFFPYRETLVAKSVSLFKRVNFADIWSNQPIDKIIAPSFRPFRSSAWNIYWIGYWLTSWSFYKAILHRVKKSAFK
;
A
#
# COMPACT_ATOMS: atom_id res chain seq x y z
N MET A 1 17.21 23.51 -15.94
CA MET A 1 18.10 22.70 -16.81
C MET A 1 19.00 21.66 -16.10
N PRO A 2 19.39 21.74 -14.81
CA PRO A 2 20.25 20.71 -14.20
C PRO A 2 19.62 19.33 -14.02
N ASN A 3 18.27 19.20 -14.02
CA ASN A 3 17.60 17.95 -13.67
C ASN A 3 17.36 16.99 -14.86
N ILE A 4 17.35 17.50 -16.09
CA ILE A 4 17.12 16.68 -17.29
C ILE A 4 18.35 15.80 -17.59
N ILE A 5 19.53 16.30 -17.32
CA ILE A 5 20.79 15.60 -17.62
C ILE A 5 21.05 14.43 -16.65
N ARG A 6 20.51 14.48 -15.42
CA ARG A 6 20.72 13.41 -14.42
C ARG A 6 19.85 12.15 -14.65
N ALA A 7 18.67 12.28 -15.25
CA ALA A 7 17.78 11.14 -15.50
C ALA A 7 18.38 10.12 -16.50
N VAL A 8 19.22 10.59 -17.41
CA VAL A 8 19.93 9.75 -18.41
C VAL A 8 20.92 8.77 -17.77
N PHE A 9 21.35 9.00 -16.52
CA PHE A 9 22.36 8.20 -15.84
C PHE A 9 21.84 7.19 -14.81
N TYR A 10 20.50 7.11 -14.59
CA TYR A 10 19.97 6.11 -13.67
C TYR A 10 19.86 4.76 -14.36
N ARG A 11 20.58 3.77 -13.83
CA ARG A 11 20.53 2.39 -14.30
C ARG A 11 19.27 1.71 -13.78
N ARG A 12 18.60 0.93 -14.61
CA ARG A 12 17.58 0.00 -14.15
C ARG A 12 18.18 -1.09 -13.26
N VAL A 13 17.43 -1.52 -12.25
CA VAL A 13 17.73 -2.73 -11.49
C VAL A 13 17.44 -3.92 -12.41
N ARG A 14 18.43 -4.78 -12.61
CA ARG A 14 18.33 -6.00 -13.40
C ARG A 14 17.93 -7.17 -12.50
N LEU A 15 17.33 -8.21 -13.07
CA LEU A 15 17.05 -9.43 -12.32
C LEU A 15 18.30 -9.99 -11.66
N ASN A 16 19.45 -9.94 -12.36
CA ASN A 16 20.74 -10.37 -11.81
C ASN A 16 21.30 -9.46 -10.68
N ASP A 17 20.76 -8.27 -10.51
CA ASP A 17 21.10 -7.37 -9.39
C ASP A 17 20.32 -7.74 -8.12
N LEU A 18 19.33 -8.65 -8.19
CA LEU A 18 18.47 -9.04 -7.09
C LEU A 18 19.04 -10.24 -6.33
N HIS A 19 18.84 -10.22 -5.03
CA HIS A 19 19.15 -11.37 -4.20
C HIS A 19 18.16 -12.51 -4.47
N GLN A 20 18.68 -13.70 -4.68
CA GLN A 20 17.86 -14.90 -4.76
C GLN A 20 17.41 -15.29 -3.37
N ILE A 21 16.16 -15.74 -3.23
CA ILE A 21 15.67 -16.28 -1.97
C ILE A 21 16.39 -17.60 -1.65
N SER A 22 16.67 -17.81 -0.37
CA SER A 22 17.26 -19.05 0.13
C SER A 22 16.25 -20.21 0.06
N ARG A 23 16.75 -21.44 0.29
CA ARG A 23 15.88 -22.61 0.38
C ARG A 23 14.87 -22.48 1.51
N ASP A 24 15.29 -22.01 2.67
CA ASP A 24 14.41 -21.85 3.85
C ASP A 24 13.32 -20.80 3.61
N GLU A 25 13.66 -19.69 2.94
CA GLU A 25 12.69 -18.67 2.53
C GLU A 25 11.70 -19.19 1.49
N PHE A 26 12.16 -20.04 0.59
CA PHE A 26 11.29 -20.71 -0.37
C PHE A 26 10.35 -21.72 0.31
N GLU A 27 10.84 -22.54 1.23
CA GLU A 27 10.03 -23.48 2.01
C GLU A 27 9.00 -22.73 2.88
N LEU A 28 9.39 -21.61 3.49
CA LEU A 28 8.47 -20.72 4.20
C LEU A 28 7.35 -20.21 3.27
N ALA A 29 7.70 -19.73 2.10
CA ALA A 29 6.71 -19.25 1.12
C ALA A 29 5.76 -20.37 0.67
N CYS A 30 6.27 -21.60 0.49
CA CYS A 30 5.44 -22.77 0.18
C CYS A 30 4.45 -23.10 1.30
N GLY A 31 4.87 -23.01 2.56
CA GLY A 31 3.98 -23.17 3.72
C GLY A 31 2.88 -22.09 3.76
N ILE A 32 3.23 -20.84 3.46
CA ILE A 32 2.25 -19.76 3.33
C ILE A 32 1.24 -20.05 2.22
N CYS A 33 1.68 -20.55 1.05
CA CYS A 33 0.79 -20.95 -0.02
C CYS A 33 -0.22 -21.99 0.43
N ASP A 34 0.22 -23.01 1.19
CA ASP A 34 -0.68 -24.04 1.71
C ASP A 34 -1.71 -23.48 2.69
N THR A 35 -1.27 -22.61 3.61
CA THR A 35 -2.15 -21.98 4.58
C THR A 35 -3.21 -21.11 3.89
N ILE A 36 -2.81 -20.25 2.97
CA ILE A 36 -3.75 -19.38 2.24
C ILE A 36 -4.70 -20.20 1.37
N LYS A 37 -4.18 -21.23 0.68
CA LYS A 37 -5.03 -22.12 -0.11
C LYS A 37 -6.09 -22.79 0.77
N ASN A 38 -5.72 -23.27 1.94
CA ASN A 38 -6.65 -23.87 2.89
C ASN A 38 -7.74 -22.87 3.34
N ILE A 39 -7.35 -21.62 3.62
CA ILE A 39 -8.29 -20.54 3.98
C ILE A 39 -9.28 -20.29 2.84
N VAL A 40 -8.82 -20.22 1.60
CA VAL A 40 -9.67 -20.01 0.42
C VAL A 40 -10.61 -21.20 0.19
N ASP A 41 -10.08 -22.42 0.30
CA ASP A 41 -10.85 -23.65 0.08
C ASP A 41 -12.00 -23.84 1.13
N HIS A 42 -11.80 -23.32 2.36
CA HIS A 42 -12.80 -23.43 3.45
C HIS A 42 -13.62 -22.15 3.66
N ARG A 43 -13.51 -21.15 2.76
CA ARG A 43 -14.25 -19.88 2.85
C ARG A 43 -15.75 -20.10 2.94
N ASP A 44 -16.31 -20.94 2.07
CA ASP A 44 -17.75 -21.21 2.02
C ASP A 44 -18.29 -21.83 3.32
N ASP A 45 -17.52 -22.74 3.93
CA ASP A 45 -17.90 -23.37 5.19
C ASP A 45 -17.87 -22.35 6.34
N TYR A 46 -16.89 -21.44 6.33
CA TYR A 46 -16.82 -20.37 7.32
C TYR A 46 -17.98 -19.39 7.18
N ILE A 47 -18.28 -18.95 5.97
CA ILE A 47 -19.40 -18.05 5.66
C ILE A 47 -20.72 -18.64 6.13
N LYS A 48 -20.97 -19.91 5.83
CA LYS A 48 -22.19 -20.62 6.27
C LYS A 48 -22.28 -20.74 7.78
N ARG A 49 -21.15 -21.10 8.44
CA ARG A 49 -21.10 -21.29 9.90
C ARG A 49 -21.42 -20.02 10.66
N TYR A 50 -20.90 -18.88 10.20
CA TYR A 50 -21.04 -17.60 10.90
C TYR A 50 -22.10 -16.69 10.28
N ASN A 51 -22.86 -17.20 9.29
CA ASN A 51 -23.91 -16.46 8.58
C ASN A 51 -23.42 -15.11 8.02
N ILE A 52 -22.23 -15.11 7.42
CA ILE A 52 -21.62 -13.91 6.81
C ILE A 52 -22.28 -13.68 5.45
N ASP A 53 -22.60 -12.43 5.15
CA ASP A 53 -23.08 -12.07 3.82
C ASP A 53 -21.97 -12.30 2.77
N PRO A 54 -22.23 -13.09 1.72
CA PRO A 54 -21.27 -13.38 0.68
C PRO A 54 -20.64 -12.14 0.05
N GLU A 55 -21.35 -11.00 -0.01
CA GLU A 55 -20.82 -9.74 -0.53
C GLU A 55 -19.57 -9.27 0.24
N PHE A 56 -19.45 -9.59 1.54
CA PHE A 56 -18.27 -9.23 2.34
C PHE A 56 -17.13 -10.22 2.22
N ALA A 57 -17.37 -11.40 1.68
CA ALA A 57 -16.40 -12.47 1.65
C ALA A 57 -15.71 -12.64 0.28
N TYR A 58 -16.43 -12.29 -0.78
CA TYR A 58 -15.93 -12.44 -2.14
C TYR A 58 -15.54 -11.09 -2.72
N PRO A 59 -14.52 -11.08 -3.61
CA PRO A 59 -14.16 -9.89 -4.34
C PRO A 59 -15.30 -9.47 -5.28
N ASP A 60 -15.43 -8.17 -5.47
CA ASP A 60 -16.31 -7.65 -6.51
C ASP A 60 -15.83 -8.05 -7.92
N ALA A 61 -16.59 -7.69 -8.97
CA ALA A 61 -16.33 -8.09 -10.34
C ALA A 61 -14.90 -7.76 -10.82
N ASN A 62 -14.31 -6.66 -10.37
CA ASN A 62 -12.97 -6.23 -10.81
C ASN A 62 -11.86 -7.14 -10.26
N TRP A 63 -12.04 -7.65 -9.05
CA TRP A 63 -11.06 -8.50 -8.35
C TRP A 63 -11.43 -9.99 -8.39
N SER A 64 -12.52 -10.34 -9.08
CA SER A 64 -12.95 -11.73 -9.24
C SER A 64 -12.10 -12.46 -10.28
N LYS A 65 -12.20 -13.79 -10.30
CA LYS A 65 -11.52 -14.64 -11.29
C LYS A 65 -11.94 -14.33 -12.74
N ASP A 66 -13.10 -13.71 -12.93
CA ASP A 66 -13.67 -13.32 -14.21
C ASP A 66 -13.43 -11.82 -14.51
N GLY A 67 -12.71 -11.12 -13.61
CA GLY A 67 -12.37 -9.72 -13.77
C GLY A 67 -11.29 -9.46 -14.81
N ASP A 68 -11.18 -8.20 -15.21
CA ASP A 68 -10.24 -7.76 -16.26
C ASP A 68 -8.77 -7.65 -15.79
N ASN A 69 -8.49 -7.86 -14.52
CA ASN A 69 -7.12 -7.82 -14.01
C ASN A 69 -6.46 -9.22 -13.98
N ASP A 70 -5.15 -9.23 -14.09
CA ASP A 70 -4.36 -10.47 -14.11
C ASP A 70 -4.05 -11.01 -12.68
N PHE A 71 -4.73 -10.48 -11.66
CA PHE A 71 -4.50 -10.79 -10.26
C PHE A 71 -4.71 -12.28 -9.94
N TYR A 72 -5.81 -12.86 -10.43
CA TYR A 72 -6.09 -14.29 -10.21
C TYR A 72 -5.13 -15.21 -10.95
N ASP A 73 -4.62 -14.80 -12.10
CA ASP A 73 -3.60 -15.56 -12.80
C ASP A 73 -2.29 -15.53 -12.02
N ALA A 74 -1.90 -14.37 -11.48
CA ALA A 74 -0.74 -14.26 -10.61
C ALA A 74 -0.90 -15.14 -9.35
N TYR A 75 -2.07 -15.10 -8.70
CA TYR A 75 -2.40 -15.95 -7.55
C TYR A 75 -2.22 -17.44 -7.88
N ARG A 76 -2.84 -17.92 -8.97
CA ARG A 76 -2.73 -19.32 -9.41
C ARG A 76 -1.30 -19.72 -9.72
N HIS A 77 -0.50 -18.82 -10.30
CA HIS A 77 0.91 -19.10 -10.57
C HIS A 77 1.73 -19.24 -9.29
N VAL A 78 1.51 -18.38 -8.30
CA VAL A 78 2.22 -18.48 -7.01
C VAL A 78 1.87 -19.78 -6.28
N LEU A 79 0.59 -20.21 -6.34
CA LEU A 79 0.17 -21.49 -5.74
C LEU A 79 0.80 -22.73 -6.36
N LYS A 80 1.41 -22.65 -7.55
CA LYS A 80 2.19 -23.76 -8.13
C LYS A 80 3.49 -24.01 -7.38
N LYS A 81 3.91 -23.11 -6.51
CA LYS A 81 5.14 -23.20 -5.70
C LYS A 81 6.39 -23.42 -6.55
N GLU A 82 6.46 -22.76 -7.69
CA GLU A 82 7.66 -22.78 -8.52
C GLU A 82 8.65 -21.74 -7.99
N TYR A 83 9.91 -22.17 -7.76
CA TYR A 83 10.94 -21.28 -7.18
C TYR A 83 11.07 -19.95 -7.93
N ASN A 84 11.14 -19.99 -9.25
CA ASN A 84 11.31 -18.79 -10.08
C ASN A 84 10.13 -17.82 -9.95
N ILE A 85 8.91 -18.33 -9.77
CA ILE A 85 7.71 -17.51 -9.62
C ILE A 85 7.74 -16.80 -8.25
N ILE A 86 8.01 -17.57 -7.18
CA ILE A 86 8.10 -16.99 -5.83
C ILE A 86 9.26 -16.01 -5.75
N ASN A 87 10.44 -16.38 -6.29
CA ASN A 87 11.62 -15.50 -6.30
C ASN A 87 11.42 -14.20 -7.07
N THR A 88 10.35 -14.10 -7.86
CA THR A 88 10.01 -12.92 -8.65
C THR A 88 8.61 -12.38 -8.35
N LEU A 89 8.09 -12.68 -7.16
CA LEU A 89 6.74 -12.32 -6.70
C LEU A 89 6.39 -10.84 -6.94
N ARG A 90 7.32 -9.94 -6.63
CA ARG A 90 7.10 -8.48 -6.76
C ARG A 90 6.97 -8.04 -8.21
N PHE A 91 7.50 -8.80 -9.14
CA PHE A 91 7.28 -8.52 -10.55
C PHE A 91 5.79 -8.63 -10.94
N PHE A 92 5.08 -9.61 -10.38
CA PHE A 92 3.64 -9.81 -10.61
C PHE A 92 2.77 -8.82 -9.86
N THR A 93 3.26 -8.26 -8.76
CA THR A 93 2.47 -7.41 -7.84
C THR A 93 2.84 -5.92 -7.93
N GLN A 94 3.66 -5.49 -8.88
CA GLN A 94 3.89 -4.06 -9.08
C GLN A 94 2.60 -3.35 -9.48
N SER A 95 2.36 -2.19 -8.88
CA SER A 95 1.08 -1.47 -8.93
C SER A 95 -0.11 -2.31 -8.47
N PHE A 96 0.17 -3.39 -7.78
CA PHE A 96 -0.71 -4.39 -7.20
C PHE A 96 -1.69 -5.10 -8.16
N THR A 97 -1.98 -4.55 -9.29
CA THR A 97 -2.99 -5.04 -10.25
C THR A 97 -2.45 -6.03 -11.30
N GLY A 98 -1.16 -6.38 -11.26
CA GLY A 98 -0.54 -7.14 -12.37
C GLY A 98 -0.48 -6.36 -13.70
N TYR A 99 -0.94 -5.12 -13.71
CA TYR A 99 -1.02 -4.28 -14.93
C TYR A 99 0.32 -4.13 -15.64
N GLN A 100 1.40 -4.05 -14.90
CA GLN A 100 2.76 -3.97 -15.46
C GLN A 100 3.10 -5.24 -16.26
N LEU A 101 2.77 -6.41 -15.73
CA LEU A 101 3.00 -7.68 -16.41
C LEU A 101 2.15 -7.82 -17.66
N ARG A 102 0.87 -7.45 -17.58
CA ARG A 102 -0.05 -7.41 -18.72
C ARG A 102 0.42 -6.48 -19.83
N SER A 103 0.87 -5.28 -19.44
CA SER A 103 1.43 -4.30 -20.37
C SER A 103 2.68 -4.84 -21.07
N LEU A 104 3.57 -5.51 -20.33
CA LEU A 104 4.78 -6.13 -20.87
C LEU A 104 4.45 -7.32 -21.78
N SER A 105 3.50 -8.16 -21.40
CA SER A 105 3.06 -9.31 -22.20
C SER A 105 2.41 -8.87 -23.52
N ARG A 106 1.57 -7.83 -23.49
CA ARG A 106 0.97 -7.22 -24.70
C ARG A 106 2.01 -6.59 -25.59
N SER A 107 3.00 -5.89 -25.03
CA SER A 107 4.13 -5.32 -25.81
C SER A 107 4.98 -6.39 -26.46
N ALA A 108 5.04 -7.58 -25.87
CA ALA A 108 5.70 -8.76 -26.43
C ALA A 108 4.83 -9.56 -27.41
N GLY A 109 3.61 -9.10 -27.74
CA GLY A 109 2.68 -9.77 -28.65
C GLY A 109 2.01 -11.02 -28.08
N LYS A 110 2.03 -11.22 -26.76
CA LYS A 110 1.44 -12.36 -26.08
C LYS A 110 0.03 -12.08 -25.57
N LYS A 111 -0.86 -13.09 -25.68
CA LYS A 111 -2.27 -12.97 -25.24
C LYS A 111 -2.50 -13.36 -23.79
N SER A 112 -1.51 -14.00 -23.15
CA SER A 112 -1.59 -14.46 -21.75
C SER A 112 -0.34 -14.09 -20.97
N VAL A 113 -0.49 -13.96 -19.66
CA VAL A 113 0.62 -13.82 -18.72
C VAL A 113 1.33 -15.17 -18.64
N GLU A 114 2.40 -15.32 -19.43
CA GLU A 114 3.31 -16.44 -19.22
C GLU A 114 4.24 -16.16 -18.05
N PRO A 115 4.71 -17.20 -17.36
CA PRO A 115 5.77 -17.06 -16.38
C PRO A 115 6.94 -16.31 -17.03
N ILE A 116 7.62 -15.49 -16.27
CA ILE A 116 8.61 -14.48 -16.63
C ILE A 116 9.36 -14.81 -17.91
N PRO A 117 9.30 -13.95 -18.93
CA PRO A 117 10.03 -14.18 -20.15
C PRO A 117 11.54 -14.32 -19.85
N LYS A 118 12.22 -15.28 -20.48
CA LYS A 118 13.67 -15.46 -20.34
C LYS A 118 14.47 -14.21 -20.67
N ASN A 119 13.89 -13.29 -21.45
CA ASN A 119 14.46 -12.02 -21.86
C ASN A 119 13.78 -10.82 -21.20
N LEU A 120 13.34 -10.95 -19.94
CA LEU A 120 12.62 -9.89 -19.22
C LEU A 120 13.40 -8.55 -19.19
N ASP A 121 14.71 -8.60 -18.94
CA ASP A 121 15.54 -7.41 -18.96
C ASP A 121 15.50 -6.67 -20.29
N ASP A 122 15.48 -7.39 -21.43
CA ASP A 122 15.32 -6.79 -22.76
C ASP A 122 13.94 -6.18 -22.98
N ILE A 123 12.89 -6.83 -22.44
CA ILE A 123 11.52 -6.31 -22.51
C ILE A 123 11.38 -5.05 -21.67
N LEU A 124 11.95 -5.04 -20.45
CA LEU A 124 11.97 -3.87 -19.58
C LEU A 124 12.72 -2.68 -20.21
N ASP A 125 13.82 -2.94 -20.91
CA ASP A 125 14.58 -1.90 -21.61
C ASP A 125 13.84 -1.33 -22.82
N LYS A 126 13.06 -2.16 -23.52
CA LYS A 126 12.25 -1.76 -24.68
C LYS A 126 10.94 -1.09 -24.26
N SER A 127 10.37 -1.46 -23.13
CA SER A 127 9.20 -0.80 -22.57
C SER A 127 9.63 0.54 -21.97
N ALA A 128 9.80 1.52 -22.83
CA ALA A 128 10.16 2.90 -22.46
C ALA A 128 9.02 3.59 -21.69
N HIS A 129 8.72 3.12 -20.50
CA HIS A 129 8.16 4.04 -19.52
C HIS A 129 9.28 5.02 -19.18
N THR A 130 9.06 6.27 -19.53
CA THR A 130 10.02 7.33 -19.31
C THR A 130 10.50 7.26 -17.86
N PRO A 131 11.80 7.09 -17.61
CA PRO A 131 12.37 6.94 -16.26
C PRO A 131 12.03 8.10 -15.35
N ASP A 132 11.55 9.18 -15.92
CA ASP A 132 11.51 10.49 -15.32
C ASP A 132 10.51 10.63 -14.18
N GLU A 133 9.33 10.00 -14.26
CA GLU A 133 8.27 10.34 -13.31
C GLU A 133 8.46 9.73 -11.91
N PRO A 134 8.64 8.42 -11.72
CA PRO A 134 8.83 7.86 -10.38
C PRO A 134 10.12 8.32 -9.71
N ILE A 135 11.20 8.45 -10.49
CA ILE A 135 12.52 8.89 -9.99
C ILE A 135 12.45 10.31 -9.47
N HIS A 136 11.94 11.24 -10.30
CA HIS A 136 11.88 12.65 -9.91
C HIS A 136 10.96 12.86 -8.72
N LYS A 137 9.83 12.19 -8.69
CA LYS A 137 8.91 12.23 -7.55
C LYS A 137 9.57 11.72 -6.28
N TYR A 138 10.19 10.55 -6.31
CA TYR A 138 10.86 9.97 -5.16
C TYR A 138 12.00 10.86 -4.64
N ILE A 139 12.84 11.37 -5.53
CA ILE A 139 13.94 12.29 -5.16
C ILE A 139 13.35 13.56 -4.51
N ALA A 140 12.25 14.07 -5.04
CA ALA A 140 11.60 15.26 -4.51
C ALA A 140 11.14 15.07 -3.07
N ILE A 141 10.44 13.97 -2.81
CA ILE A 141 9.83 13.71 -1.50
C ILE A 141 10.81 13.19 -0.46
N THR A 142 11.99 12.66 -0.88
CA THR A 142 13.00 12.13 0.05
C THR A 142 14.18 13.09 0.31
N LYS A 143 14.44 14.05 -0.57
CA LYS A 143 15.54 15.03 -0.40
C LYS A 143 15.17 16.26 0.42
N SER A 144 13.99 16.34 0.96
CA SER A 144 13.62 17.44 1.85
C SER A 144 14.55 17.47 3.06
N LYS A 145 15.18 18.61 3.34
CA LYS A 145 16.00 18.85 4.54
C LYS A 145 15.23 18.62 5.84
N PHE A 146 13.92 18.57 5.76
CA PHE A 146 13.01 18.44 6.90
C PHE A 146 12.51 17.01 7.09
N LEU A 147 12.79 16.10 6.15
CA LEU A 147 12.41 14.70 6.29
C LEU A 147 13.49 13.94 7.03
N PRO A 148 13.24 13.39 8.22
CA PRO A 148 14.19 12.54 8.92
C PRO A 148 14.55 11.28 8.10
N ASN A 149 15.83 10.90 8.13
CA ASN A 149 16.31 9.76 7.35
C ASN A 149 15.61 8.44 7.69
N TYR A 150 15.15 8.26 8.94
CA TYR A 150 14.46 7.03 9.36
C TYR A 150 13.10 6.84 8.69
N LEU A 151 12.56 7.88 8.07
CA LEU A 151 11.31 7.80 7.28
C LEU A 151 11.53 7.30 5.85
N VAL A 152 12.78 7.13 5.43
CA VAL A 152 13.10 6.65 4.09
C VAL A 152 13.51 5.18 4.16
N CYS A 153 12.59 4.29 3.81
CA CYS A 153 12.79 2.85 3.84
C CYS A 153 12.45 2.23 2.48
N PRO A 154 13.38 2.24 1.53
CA PRO A 154 13.15 1.61 0.23
C PRO A 154 13.05 0.09 0.36
N PRO A 155 12.35 -0.59 -0.57
CA PRO A 155 12.22 -2.04 -0.56
C PRO A 155 13.59 -2.71 -0.73
N LYS A 156 13.74 -3.89 -0.14
CA LYS A 156 14.92 -4.74 -0.37
C LYS A 156 14.95 -5.23 -1.82
N LYS A 157 16.15 -5.48 -2.33
CA LYS A 157 16.39 -6.04 -3.67
C LYS A 157 16.17 -7.56 -3.69
N ILE A 158 14.94 -7.97 -3.47
CA ILE A 158 14.54 -9.36 -3.28
C ILE A 158 13.16 -9.59 -3.93
N LEU A 159 12.81 -10.82 -4.19
CA LEU A 159 11.50 -11.22 -4.70
C LEU A 159 11.10 -10.56 -6.04
N GLY A 160 12.05 -10.23 -6.89
CA GLY A 160 11.73 -9.58 -8.17
C GLY A 160 11.42 -8.08 -8.06
N GLU A 161 11.86 -7.39 -7.01
CA GLU A 161 11.71 -5.95 -6.83
C GLU A 161 12.50 -5.18 -7.88
N ILE A 162 11.90 -4.93 -9.02
CA ILE A 162 12.50 -4.19 -10.13
C ILE A 162 12.15 -2.71 -10.07
N GLY A 163 12.98 -1.89 -10.71
CA GLY A 163 12.80 -0.44 -10.76
C GLY A 163 14.07 0.24 -11.22
N TRP A 164 14.27 1.45 -10.72
CA TRP A 164 15.44 2.25 -11.02
C TRP A 164 16.39 2.27 -9.82
N ASN A 165 17.69 2.13 -10.07
CA ASN A 165 18.70 2.25 -9.03
C ASN A 165 18.98 3.73 -8.75
N ILE A 166 18.60 4.21 -7.56
CA ILE A 166 18.87 5.56 -7.09
C ILE A 166 19.70 5.45 -5.81
N ASN A 167 20.96 5.78 -5.88
CA ASN A 167 21.88 5.70 -4.73
C ASN A 167 21.89 4.33 -4.04
N GLY A 168 21.82 3.26 -4.82
CA GLY A 168 21.78 1.88 -4.30
C GLY A 168 20.39 1.33 -4.00
N ASN A 169 19.35 2.18 -3.99
CA ASN A 169 17.98 1.81 -3.70
C ASN A 169 17.17 1.50 -4.96
N THR A 170 16.27 0.53 -4.89
CA THR A 170 15.30 0.27 -5.94
C THR A 170 14.13 1.23 -5.81
N VAL A 171 13.83 1.98 -6.86
CA VAL A 171 12.73 2.94 -6.91
C VAL A 171 11.82 2.64 -8.08
N ASN A 172 10.54 2.43 -7.78
CA ASN A 172 9.46 2.26 -8.75
C ASN A 172 8.23 3.08 -8.30
N SER A 173 7.10 2.90 -8.95
CA SER A 173 5.87 3.61 -8.60
C SER A 173 5.38 3.29 -7.18
N ASP A 174 5.50 2.01 -6.76
CA ASP A 174 5.05 1.59 -5.42
C ASP A 174 5.95 2.19 -4.33
N THR A 175 7.28 2.20 -4.54
CA THR A 175 8.24 2.84 -3.62
C THR A 175 7.90 4.31 -3.39
N TYR A 176 7.61 5.01 -4.48
CA TYR A 176 7.22 6.41 -4.42
C TYR A 176 5.90 6.59 -3.67
N THR A 177 4.88 5.80 -4.00
CA THR A 177 3.55 5.90 -3.41
C THR A 177 3.57 5.63 -1.90
N ASN A 178 4.27 4.57 -1.48
CA ASN A 178 4.43 4.25 -0.05
C ASN A 178 5.19 5.35 0.69
N GLN A 179 6.24 5.92 0.08
CA GLN A 179 6.97 7.04 0.68
C GLN A 179 6.09 8.28 0.83
N GLU A 180 5.20 8.54 -0.13
CA GLU A 180 4.24 9.65 -0.04
C GLU A 180 3.28 9.48 1.14
N HIS A 181 2.73 8.26 1.33
CA HIS A 181 1.87 7.96 2.47
C HIS A 181 2.62 8.16 3.80
N ILE A 182 3.86 7.67 3.91
CA ILE A 182 4.70 7.87 5.10
C ILE A 182 4.95 9.35 5.38
N ASN A 183 5.29 10.14 4.36
CA ASN A 183 5.49 11.57 4.52
C ASN A 183 4.22 12.26 5.01
N THR A 184 3.06 11.87 4.48
CA THR A 184 1.77 12.43 4.87
C THR A 184 1.43 12.07 6.32
N LEU A 185 1.63 10.82 6.73
CA LEU A 185 1.44 10.38 8.12
C LEU A 185 2.42 11.08 9.08
N TYR A 186 3.63 11.39 8.64
CA TYR A 186 4.58 12.16 9.44
C TYR A 186 4.19 13.63 9.57
N GLU A 187 3.84 14.27 8.46
CA GLU A 187 3.46 15.70 8.44
C GLU A 187 2.22 15.99 9.30
N THR A 188 1.33 15.01 9.44
CA THR A 188 0.17 15.10 10.31
C THR A 188 0.49 14.89 11.79
N GLY A 189 1.68 14.41 12.12
CA GLY A 189 2.11 14.07 13.48
C GLY A 189 1.66 12.68 13.95
N ILE A 190 1.04 11.88 13.08
CA ILE A 190 0.60 10.52 13.42
C ILE A 190 1.80 9.65 13.75
N ILE A 191 2.85 9.65 12.91
CA ILE A 191 4.05 8.85 13.16
C ILE A 191 4.69 9.21 14.49
N ASP A 192 4.87 10.50 14.79
CA ASP A 192 5.48 10.94 16.04
C ASP A 192 4.62 10.60 17.25
N LYS A 193 3.28 10.67 17.13
CA LYS A 193 2.37 10.16 18.15
C LYS A 193 2.60 8.66 18.42
N LEU A 194 2.59 7.84 17.38
CA LEU A 194 2.75 6.38 17.52
C LEU A 194 4.11 6.04 18.14
N ARG A 195 5.18 6.68 17.71
CA ARG A 195 6.50 6.50 18.29
C ARG A 195 6.54 6.90 19.75
N HIS A 196 5.95 8.02 20.11
CA HIS A 196 5.87 8.47 21.49
C HIS A 196 5.10 7.47 22.39
N LEU A 197 3.99 6.89 21.90
CA LEU A 197 3.28 5.84 22.62
C LEU A 197 4.16 4.60 22.82
N SER A 198 4.90 4.20 21.76
CA SER A 198 5.86 3.11 21.83
C SER A 198 6.98 3.34 22.86
N GLU A 199 7.56 4.54 22.89
CA GLU A 199 8.60 4.94 23.84
C GLU A 199 8.10 4.90 25.29
N LYS A 200 6.79 5.05 25.49
CA LYS A 200 6.14 4.88 26.81
C LYS A 200 5.78 3.44 27.14
N GLY A 201 6.17 2.49 26.30
CA GLY A 201 5.86 1.07 26.50
C GLY A 201 4.39 0.70 26.29
N GLN A 202 3.62 1.55 25.60
CA GLN A 202 2.23 1.24 25.25
C GLN A 202 2.18 0.33 24.02
N SER A 203 1.26 -0.61 24.03
CA SER A 203 0.94 -1.41 22.84
C SER A 203 0.36 -0.52 21.75
N ILE A 204 0.86 -0.70 20.55
CA ILE A 204 0.41 0.06 19.37
C ILE A 204 -0.20 -0.90 18.38
N ASN A 205 -1.38 -0.56 17.89
CA ASN A 205 -2.12 -1.38 16.96
C ASN A 205 -2.45 -0.58 15.70
N ILE A 206 -1.97 -1.07 14.56
CA ILE A 206 -2.20 -0.48 13.24
C ILE A 206 -2.99 -1.48 12.41
N LEU A 207 -4.07 -1.04 11.79
CA LEU A 207 -4.89 -1.84 10.88
C LEU A 207 -4.85 -1.21 9.49
N GLU A 208 -4.47 -1.99 8.50
CA GLU A 208 -4.54 -1.62 7.08
C GLU A 208 -5.61 -2.45 6.38
N ILE A 209 -6.62 -1.79 5.82
CA ILE A 209 -7.70 -2.42 5.05
C ILE A 209 -7.38 -2.25 3.57
N GLY A 210 -7.29 -3.37 2.83
CA GLY A 210 -6.81 -3.37 1.45
C GLY A 210 -5.31 -3.18 1.39
N SER A 211 -4.55 -4.04 2.06
CA SER A 211 -3.11 -3.93 2.23
C SER A 211 -2.29 -4.25 0.97
N GLY A 212 -2.92 -4.81 -0.05
CA GLY A 212 -2.26 -5.16 -1.28
C GLY A 212 -1.08 -6.12 -1.06
N TYR A 213 0.08 -5.80 -1.61
CA TYR A 213 1.28 -6.63 -1.39
C TYR A 213 2.01 -6.34 -0.06
N GLY A 214 1.50 -5.43 0.76
CA GLY A 214 2.06 -5.12 2.07
C GLY A 214 3.22 -4.11 2.08
N GLY A 215 3.39 -3.32 1.02
CA GLY A 215 4.51 -2.38 0.91
C GLY A 215 4.45 -1.24 1.91
N LEU A 216 3.27 -0.69 2.19
CA LEU A 216 3.11 0.36 3.21
C LEU A 216 3.30 -0.24 4.61
N ALA A 217 2.77 -1.44 4.88
CA ALA A 217 2.98 -2.17 6.12
C ALA A 217 4.47 -2.42 6.41
N TYR A 218 5.21 -2.91 5.40
CA TYR A 218 6.67 -3.07 5.47
C TYR A 218 7.37 -1.77 5.88
N HIS A 219 7.03 -0.67 5.24
CA HIS A 219 7.65 0.63 5.47
C HIS A 219 7.30 1.17 6.86
N LEU A 220 6.00 1.24 7.19
CA LEU A 220 5.56 1.81 8.48
C LEU A 220 6.03 1.00 9.68
N LYS A 221 6.07 -0.34 9.55
CA LYS A 221 6.59 -1.22 10.59
C LYS A 221 8.08 -1.01 10.86
N SER A 222 8.87 -0.62 9.86
CA SER A 222 10.27 -0.26 10.05
C SER A 222 10.45 1.02 10.89
N ILE A 223 9.45 1.90 10.87
CA ILE A 223 9.42 3.17 11.62
C ILE A 223 8.88 2.97 13.05
N VAL A 224 7.89 2.08 13.21
CA VAL A 224 7.24 1.75 14.48
C VAL A 224 7.35 0.24 14.74
N PRO A 225 8.55 -0.29 15.04
CA PRO A 225 8.81 -1.73 15.08
C PRO A 225 8.01 -2.47 16.16
N GLN A 226 7.58 -1.81 17.23
CA GLN A 226 6.81 -2.42 18.33
C GLN A 226 5.32 -2.55 18.00
N ALA A 227 4.81 -1.95 16.92
CA ALA A 227 3.40 -2.03 16.60
C ALA A 227 2.97 -3.47 16.25
N ASN A 228 1.79 -3.90 16.68
CA ASN A 228 1.05 -4.96 16.03
C ASN A 228 0.46 -4.39 14.73
N TYR A 229 0.72 -5.03 13.61
CA TYR A 229 0.26 -4.57 12.32
C TYR A 229 -0.69 -5.58 11.71
N TYR A 230 -1.95 -5.21 11.62
CA TYR A 230 -3.00 -6.05 11.04
C TYR A 230 -3.18 -5.67 9.57
N LEU A 231 -3.05 -6.66 8.69
CA LEU A 231 -3.33 -6.53 7.26
C LEU A 231 -4.63 -7.26 6.98
N CYS A 232 -5.68 -6.52 6.68
CA CYS A 232 -7.00 -7.07 6.33
C CYS A 232 -7.21 -6.93 4.82
N ASP A 233 -7.34 -8.06 4.13
CA ASP A 233 -7.52 -8.09 2.68
C ASP A 233 -8.18 -9.41 2.25
N LEU A 234 -8.51 -9.54 0.95
CA LEU A 234 -8.89 -10.81 0.36
C LEU A 234 -7.79 -11.86 0.64
N PRO A 235 -8.11 -13.10 0.99
CA PRO A 235 -7.08 -14.11 1.24
C PRO A 235 -6.13 -14.30 0.04
N GLU A 236 -6.64 -14.16 -1.18
CA GLU A 236 -5.84 -14.21 -2.40
C GLU A 236 -4.79 -13.07 -2.44
N SER A 237 -5.14 -11.90 -1.94
CA SER A 237 -4.25 -10.74 -1.81
C SER A 237 -3.25 -10.96 -0.67
N LEU A 238 -3.71 -11.51 0.45
CA LEU A 238 -2.85 -11.83 1.60
C LEU A 238 -1.76 -12.85 1.26
N LEU A 239 -1.92 -13.67 0.22
CA LEU A 239 -0.84 -14.54 -0.27
C LEU A 239 0.41 -13.74 -0.61
N PHE A 240 0.24 -12.65 -1.35
CA PHE A 240 1.36 -11.81 -1.78
C PHE A 240 1.99 -11.04 -0.63
N SER A 241 1.16 -10.41 0.20
CA SER A 241 1.65 -9.61 1.33
C SER A 241 2.33 -10.48 2.39
N SER A 242 1.80 -11.67 2.68
CA SER A 242 2.39 -12.55 3.68
C SER A 242 3.74 -13.12 3.23
N ILE A 243 3.88 -13.54 1.97
CA ILE A 243 5.18 -13.97 1.44
C ILE A 243 6.16 -12.80 1.42
N TYR A 244 5.75 -11.64 0.86
CA TYR A 244 6.61 -10.47 0.75
C TYR A 244 7.14 -10.02 2.11
N ILE A 245 6.25 -9.83 3.09
CA ILE A 245 6.61 -9.36 4.42
C ILE A 245 7.46 -10.37 5.17
N SER A 246 7.09 -11.66 5.15
CA SER A 246 7.83 -12.70 5.89
C SER A 246 9.28 -12.83 5.41
N ILE A 247 9.52 -12.68 4.11
CA ILE A 247 10.87 -12.75 3.54
C ILE A 247 11.60 -11.41 3.65
N SER A 248 10.90 -10.29 3.43
CA SER A 248 11.53 -8.96 3.48
C SER A 248 11.80 -8.48 4.90
N SER A 249 11.06 -8.98 5.90
CA SER A 249 11.14 -8.54 7.29
C SER A 249 11.23 -9.70 8.28
N PRO A 250 12.20 -10.63 8.14
CA PRO A 250 12.28 -11.86 8.94
C PRO A 250 12.51 -11.62 10.43
N GLN A 251 12.90 -10.39 10.82
CA GLN A 251 13.05 -9.97 12.20
C GLN A 251 11.72 -9.80 12.95
N PHE A 252 10.60 -9.74 12.23
CA PHE A 252 9.26 -9.65 12.80
C PHE A 252 8.49 -10.93 12.57
N LYS A 253 7.71 -11.33 13.58
CA LYS A 253 6.83 -12.47 13.45
C LYS A 253 5.72 -12.17 12.44
N SER A 254 5.43 -13.12 11.55
CA SER A 254 4.31 -13.11 10.62
C SER A 254 3.30 -14.17 11.04
N ILE A 255 2.03 -13.82 11.19
CA ILE A 255 0.97 -14.72 11.67
C ILE A 255 -0.20 -14.60 10.69
N ILE A 256 -0.60 -15.69 10.07
CA ILE A 256 -1.80 -15.75 9.24
C ILE A 256 -2.93 -16.27 10.11
N TYR A 257 -4.00 -15.48 10.21
CA TYR A 257 -5.19 -15.88 10.95
C TYR A 257 -6.08 -16.77 10.06
N ASP A 258 -6.36 -17.96 10.54
CA ASP A 258 -7.14 -18.97 9.81
C ASP A 258 -8.53 -19.25 10.41
N GLY A 259 -8.93 -18.44 11.40
CA GLY A 259 -10.22 -18.57 12.08
C GLY A 259 -10.26 -19.61 13.22
N THR A 260 -9.16 -20.27 13.56
CA THR A 260 -9.13 -21.33 14.58
C THR A 260 -8.87 -20.81 15.99
N ASP A 261 -7.96 -19.86 16.15
CA ASP A 261 -7.57 -19.31 17.47
C ASP A 261 -7.61 -17.78 17.49
N LYS A 262 -8.75 -17.24 17.96
CA LYS A 262 -8.94 -15.78 18.11
C LYS A 262 -7.93 -15.11 19.05
N SER A 263 -7.29 -15.86 19.97
CA SER A 263 -6.30 -15.29 20.88
C SER A 263 -5.08 -14.72 20.17
N ILE A 264 -4.78 -15.21 18.97
CA ILE A 264 -3.70 -14.69 18.11
C ILE A 264 -3.93 -13.20 17.79
N LEU A 265 -5.18 -12.79 17.62
CA LEU A 265 -5.52 -11.41 17.27
C LEU A 265 -5.22 -10.42 18.39
N THR A 266 -5.31 -10.87 19.66
CA THR A 266 -5.11 -10.02 20.84
C THR A 266 -3.69 -10.07 21.42
N GLN A 267 -2.84 -11.01 20.98
CA GLN A 267 -1.47 -11.11 21.46
C GLN A 267 -0.67 -9.85 21.08
N ASP A 268 -0.10 -9.21 22.11
CA ASP A 268 0.86 -8.12 21.92
C ASP A 268 2.27 -8.70 21.72
N ASN A 269 2.64 -8.93 20.49
CA ASN A 269 3.90 -9.58 20.12
C ASN A 269 4.65 -8.84 19.01
N SER A 270 4.25 -7.61 18.75
CA SER A 270 4.86 -6.77 17.71
C SER A 270 4.91 -7.48 16.34
N ALA A 271 3.86 -8.24 16.00
CA ALA A 271 3.80 -9.06 14.80
C ALA A 271 3.11 -8.36 13.64
N PHE A 272 3.33 -8.89 12.44
CA PHE A 272 2.37 -8.76 11.35
C PHE A 272 1.30 -9.83 11.48
N LYS A 273 0.04 -9.45 11.37
CA LYS A 273 -1.12 -10.34 11.46
C LYS A 273 -1.96 -10.18 10.20
N PHE A 274 -2.06 -11.23 9.42
CA PHE A 274 -2.79 -11.27 8.16
C PHE A 274 -4.19 -11.81 8.42
N VAL A 275 -5.20 -10.98 8.22
CA VAL A 275 -6.61 -11.29 8.57
C VAL A 275 -7.44 -11.31 7.29
N PRO A 276 -8.00 -12.47 6.90
CA PRO A 276 -8.92 -12.54 5.77
C PRO A 276 -10.12 -11.60 5.96
N ASN A 277 -10.51 -10.89 4.93
CA ASN A 277 -11.56 -9.87 4.98
C ASN A 277 -12.89 -10.37 5.58
N TYR A 278 -13.28 -11.60 5.28
CA TYR A 278 -14.49 -12.22 5.81
C TYR A 278 -14.39 -12.70 7.27
N MET A 279 -13.18 -12.66 7.85
CA MET A 279 -12.92 -12.90 9.27
C MET A 279 -12.72 -11.58 10.05
N PHE A 280 -13.04 -10.44 9.43
CA PHE A 280 -12.85 -9.13 10.06
C PHE A 280 -13.63 -8.97 11.35
N ASP A 281 -14.82 -9.59 11.45
CA ASP A 281 -15.64 -9.56 12.66
C ASP A 281 -14.92 -10.21 13.86
N ASP A 282 -14.10 -11.22 13.65
CA ASP A 282 -13.30 -11.82 14.73
C ASP A 282 -12.30 -10.81 15.33
N LEU A 283 -11.73 -9.94 14.50
CA LEU A 283 -10.88 -8.85 14.98
C LEU A 283 -11.68 -7.79 15.76
N VAL A 284 -12.87 -7.44 15.26
CA VAL A 284 -13.77 -6.48 15.94
C VAL A 284 -14.25 -7.02 17.30
N GLU A 285 -14.68 -8.28 17.34
CA GLU A 285 -15.14 -8.95 18.57
C GLU A 285 -14.06 -9.06 19.64
N SER A 286 -12.79 -9.07 19.22
CA SER A 286 -11.66 -9.07 20.15
C SER A 286 -11.60 -7.82 21.01
N LYS A 287 -12.35 -6.75 20.67
CA LYS A 287 -12.39 -5.44 21.33
C LYS A 287 -11.02 -4.78 21.46
N TYR A 288 -10.13 -5.12 20.54
CA TYR A 288 -8.78 -4.57 20.53
C TYR A 288 -8.81 -3.16 20.00
N LYS A 289 -8.32 -2.21 20.77
CA LYS A 289 -8.26 -0.81 20.37
C LYS A 289 -7.24 -0.64 19.26
N ILE A 290 -7.62 0.03 18.18
CA ILE A 290 -6.75 0.38 17.07
C ILE A 290 -6.36 1.85 17.15
N ASP A 291 -5.06 2.13 17.12
CA ASP A 291 -4.53 3.51 17.20
C ASP A 291 -4.54 4.20 15.84
N LEU A 292 -4.35 3.42 14.78
CA LEU A 292 -4.35 3.91 13.40
C LEU A 292 -5.00 2.88 12.47
N VAL A 293 -6.06 3.27 11.81
CA VAL A 293 -6.59 2.54 10.65
C VAL A 293 -6.13 3.24 9.39
N ILE A 294 -5.72 2.47 8.40
CA ILE A 294 -5.26 2.95 7.09
C ILE A 294 -6.11 2.31 6.01
N ASN A 295 -6.55 3.13 5.05
CA ASN A 295 -7.08 2.65 3.78
C ASN A 295 -6.54 3.52 2.65
N THR A 296 -5.93 2.87 1.66
CA THR A 296 -5.45 3.55 0.47
C THR A 296 -6.02 2.88 -0.77
N ILE A 297 -6.90 3.62 -1.46
CA ILE A 297 -7.56 3.24 -2.73
C ILE A 297 -8.67 2.19 -2.58
N SER A 298 -8.55 1.18 -1.71
CA SER A 298 -9.42 0.01 -1.73
C SER A 298 -10.89 0.28 -1.38
N LEU A 299 -11.21 1.26 -0.53
CA LEU A 299 -12.63 1.62 -0.27
C LEU A 299 -13.34 2.13 -1.53
N ALA A 300 -12.62 2.81 -2.43
CA ALA A 300 -13.20 3.30 -3.67
C ALA A 300 -13.59 2.16 -4.65
N GLU A 301 -13.12 0.95 -4.40
CA GLU A 301 -13.39 -0.26 -5.20
C GLU A 301 -14.46 -1.16 -4.57
N MET A 302 -15.01 -0.77 -3.42
CA MET A 302 -16.01 -1.52 -2.66
C MET A 302 -17.44 -1.03 -2.95
N SER A 303 -18.43 -1.89 -2.71
CA SER A 303 -19.83 -1.48 -2.72
C SER A 303 -20.16 -0.55 -1.54
N GLU A 304 -21.22 0.23 -1.65
CA GLU A 304 -21.69 1.09 -0.56
C GLU A 304 -21.96 0.30 0.73
N LYS A 305 -22.52 -0.90 0.60
CA LYS A 305 -22.78 -1.80 1.73
C LYS A 305 -21.48 -2.27 2.41
N GLN A 306 -20.48 -2.64 1.63
CA GLN A 306 -19.15 -3.00 2.15
C GLN A 306 -18.51 -1.82 2.86
N ILE A 307 -18.60 -0.62 2.31
CA ILE A 307 -18.06 0.59 2.92
C ILE A 307 -18.71 0.83 4.27
N HIS A 308 -20.04 0.84 4.35
CA HIS A 308 -20.76 1.07 5.60
C HIS A 308 -20.41 0.01 6.66
N PHE A 309 -20.29 -1.25 6.25
CA PHE A 309 -19.83 -2.34 7.11
C PHE A 309 -18.46 -2.06 7.76
N TYR A 310 -17.48 -1.62 6.95
CA TYR A 310 -16.16 -1.27 7.49
C TYR A 310 -16.20 0.00 8.34
N LEU A 311 -16.88 1.07 7.90
CA LEU A 311 -16.87 2.35 8.59
C LEU A 311 -17.50 2.27 9.98
N GLU A 312 -18.62 1.55 10.14
CA GLU A 312 -19.25 1.29 11.43
C GLU A 312 -18.26 0.66 12.42
N LYS A 313 -17.57 -0.39 11.98
CA LYS A 313 -16.63 -1.13 12.81
C LYS A 313 -15.36 -0.34 13.10
N ILE A 314 -14.82 0.35 12.09
CA ILE A 314 -13.64 1.22 12.27
C ILE A 314 -13.91 2.29 13.33
N LYS A 315 -15.09 2.91 13.30
CA LYS A 315 -15.50 3.93 14.27
C LYS A 315 -15.38 3.41 15.71
N ASP A 316 -15.87 2.19 15.95
CA ASP A 316 -15.82 1.58 17.27
C ASP A 316 -14.39 1.18 17.66
N MET A 317 -13.63 0.61 16.72
CA MET A 317 -12.26 0.13 16.96
C MET A 317 -11.29 1.27 17.28
N ILE A 318 -11.39 2.43 16.63
CA ILE A 318 -10.52 3.58 16.91
C ILE A 318 -10.90 4.29 18.21
N GLY A 319 -12.13 4.15 18.69
CA GLY A 319 -12.61 4.81 19.89
C GLY A 319 -12.38 6.33 19.86
N ASN A 320 -12.00 6.90 21.00
CA ASN A 320 -11.80 8.35 21.10
C ASN A 320 -10.38 8.83 20.74
N ASP A 321 -9.38 7.97 20.74
CA ASP A 321 -7.97 8.36 20.61
C ASP A 321 -7.30 7.84 19.34
N GLY A 322 -7.98 6.95 18.61
CA GLY A 322 -7.49 6.42 17.34
C GLY A 322 -7.84 7.33 16.16
N ILE A 323 -7.22 7.03 15.04
CA ILE A 323 -7.33 7.81 13.81
C ILE A 323 -7.61 6.87 12.65
N PHE A 324 -8.46 7.32 11.75
CA PHE A 324 -8.62 6.70 10.45
C PHE A 324 -8.01 7.60 9.37
N PHE A 325 -6.94 7.13 8.73
CA PHE A 325 -6.30 7.76 7.58
C PHE A 325 -6.78 7.08 6.31
N GLU A 326 -7.27 7.89 5.36
CA GLU A 326 -7.66 7.34 4.06
C GLU A 326 -7.19 8.22 2.91
N GLN A 327 -6.85 7.57 1.79
CA GLN A 327 -6.54 8.22 0.53
C GLN A 327 -7.14 7.41 -0.61
N ASN A 328 -8.34 7.78 -1.04
CA ASN A 328 -9.07 7.08 -2.09
C ASN A 328 -9.23 7.93 -3.35
N ALA A 329 -9.30 7.28 -4.50
CA ALA A 329 -9.51 7.94 -5.77
C ALA A 329 -10.91 8.57 -5.85
N ILE A 330 -10.98 9.83 -6.31
CA ILE A 330 -12.27 10.54 -6.47
C ILE A 330 -13.06 10.02 -7.70
N PHE A 331 -12.53 9.08 -8.46
CA PHE A 331 -12.94 8.81 -9.84
C PHE A 331 -13.58 7.47 -10.10
N ASP A 332 -13.69 6.65 -9.07
CA ASP A 332 -14.40 5.41 -9.30
C ASP A 332 -15.90 5.67 -9.38
N HIS A 333 -16.51 5.13 -10.44
CA HIS A 333 -17.93 5.34 -10.72
C HIS A 333 -18.83 4.65 -9.71
N SER A 334 -18.28 3.74 -8.90
CA SER A 334 -19.03 2.99 -7.90
C SER A 334 -19.41 3.83 -6.67
N ILE A 335 -18.64 4.91 -6.35
CA ILE A 335 -18.92 5.69 -5.14
C ILE A 335 -18.87 7.19 -5.44
N LYS A 336 -19.99 7.70 -5.87
CA LYS A 336 -20.15 9.16 -6.09
C LYS A 336 -19.91 9.99 -4.82
N ASN A 337 -19.95 9.39 -3.62
CA ASN A 337 -20.01 10.11 -2.35
C ASN A 337 -19.23 9.44 -1.19
N LEU A 338 -18.10 8.76 -1.44
CA LEU A 338 -17.31 8.15 -0.35
C LEU A 338 -17.08 9.13 0.83
N LYS A 339 -16.73 10.38 0.53
CA LYS A 339 -16.49 11.39 1.57
C LYS A 339 -17.77 11.75 2.34
N THR A 340 -18.95 11.64 1.70
CA THR A 340 -20.24 11.81 2.37
C THR A 340 -20.49 10.66 3.32
N SER A 341 -20.34 9.42 2.87
CA SER A 341 -20.47 8.24 3.74
C SER A 341 -19.51 8.30 4.92
N LEU A 342 -18.24 8.67 4.70
CA LEU A 342 -17.29 8.86 5.79
C LEU A 342 -17.75 9.90 6.82
N SER A 343 -18.33 11.02 6.37
CA SER A 343 -18.80 12.08 7.27
C SER A 343 -20.05 11.71 8.09
N GLU A 344 -20.78 10.65 7.72
CA GLU A 344 -21.87 10.10 8.51
C GLU A 344 -21.38 9.35 9.75
N PHE A 345 -20.20 8.74 9.65
CA PHE A 345 -19.61 7.95 10.73
C PHE A 345 -18.65 8.76 11.61
N PHE A 346 -17.87 9.68 11.00
CA PHE A 346 -16.83 10.42 11.71
C PHE A 346 -17.11 11.92 11.76
N PRO A 347 -17.31 12.49 12.96
CA PRO A 347 -17.66 13.91 13.11
C PRO A 347 -16.50 14.88 12.85
N TYR A 348 -15.25 14.40 12.92
CA TYR A 348 -14.07 15.24 12.73
C TYR A 348 -13.24 14.78 11.54
N ARG A 349 -12.88 15.73 10.69
CA ARG A 349 -12.09 15.54 9.48
C ARG A 349 -11.01 16.59 9.35
N GLU A 350 -9.83 16.18 8.92
CA GLU A 350 -8.79 17.07 8.42
C GLU A 350 -8.34 16.61 7.04
N THR A 351 -8.48 17.49 6.04
CA THR A 351 -8.05 17.20 4.66
C THR A 351 -6.59 17.58 4.49
N LEU A 352 -5.81 16.65 3.96
CA LEU A 352 -4.40 16.79 3.74
C LEU A 352 -4.14 16.98 2.25
N VAL A 353 -3.47 18.05 1.91
CA VAL A 353 -3.03 18.26 0.53
C VAL A 353 -1.80 17.41 0.29
N ALA A 354 -1.94 16.34 -0.49
CA ALA A 354 -0.80 15.56 -0.95
C ALA A 354 0.13 16.45 -1.77
N LYS A 355 1.32 16.71 -1.25
CA LYS A 355 2.23 17.73 -1.78
C LYS A 355 3.07 17.25 -2.95
N SER A 356 3.13 15.94 -3.17
CA SER A 356 3.89 15.31 -4.24
C SER A 356 3.10 15.06 -5.51
N VAL A 357 1.78 15.13 -5.41
CA VAL A 357 0.92 14.84 -6.57
C VAL A 357 0.93 16.01 -7.54
N SER A 358 1.06 15.71 -8.81
CA SER A 358 0.82 16.64 -9.90
C SER A 358 -0.47 17.41 -9.66
N LEU A 359 -0.38 18.69 -9.30
CA LEU A 359 -1.51 19.62 -9.11
C LEU A 359 -2.48 19.69 -10.31
N PHE A 360 -2.19 18.98 -11.39
CA PHE A 360 -2.94 18.96 -12.65
C PHE A 360 -3.54 17.61 -13.03
N LYS A 361 -3.13 16.53 -12.37
CA LYS A 361 -3.90 15.30 -12.36
C LYS A 361 -4.84 15.40 -11.15
N ARG A 362 -6.06 14.91 -11.34
CA ARG A 362 -7.10 14.82 -10.32
C ARG A 362 -6.48 14.39 -8.99
N VAL A 363 -6.48 15.31 -8.02
CA VAL A 363 -5.73 15.17 -6.77
C VAL A 363 -6.52 14.25 -5.85
N ASN A 364 -5.93 13.14 -5.48
CA ASN A 364 -6.43 12.35 -4.37
C ASN A 364 -5.95 13.02 -3.08
N PHE A 365 -6.86 13.68 -2.39
CA PHE A 365 -6.57 14.18 -1.06
C PHE A 365 -6.61 13.02 -0.07
N ALA A 366 -5.59 12.94 0.77
CA ALA A 366 -5.69 12.12 1.96
C ALA A 366 -6.50 12.88 3.02
N ASP A 367 -7.31 12.15 3.76
CA ASP A 367 -8.07 12.69 4.88
C ASP A 367 -7.75 11.91 6.16
N ILE A 368 -7.78 12.62 7.28
CA ILE A 368 -7.79 12.05 8.62
C ILE A 368 -9.19 12.19 9.17
N TRP A 369 -9.72 11.12 9.72
CA TRP A 369 -11.03 11.04 10.35
C TRP A 369 -10.92 10.55 11.80
N SER A 370 -11.79 11.02 12.67
CA SER A 370 -11.76 10.67 14.09
C SER A 370 -13.08 10.93 14.80
N ASN A 371 -13.24 10.35 15.99
CA ASN A 371 -14.40 10.53 16.86
C ASN A 371 -14.25 11.75 17.79
N GLN A 372 -13.05 12.34 17.90
CA GLN A 372 -12.74 13.53 18.70
C GLN A 372 -12.01 14.57 17.84
N PRO A 373 -12.00 15.84 18.22
CA PRO A 373 -11.19 16.86 17.55
C PRO A 373 -9.74 16.38 17.38
N ILE A 374 -9.22 16.47 16.17
CA ILE A 374 -7.91 15.90 15.82
C ILE A 374 -6.78 16.51 16.65
N ASP A 375 -6.88 17.80 17.01
CA ASP A 375 -5.91 18.47 17.89
C ASP A 375 -5.90 17.93 19.34
N LYS A 376 -6.96 17.25 19.77
CA LYS A 376 -6.99 16.54 21.06
C LYS A 376 -6.30 15.17 20.97
N ILE A 377 -6.32 14.55 19.78
CA ILE A 377 -5.75 13.22 19.55
C ILE A 377 -4.28 13.35 19.19
N ILE A 378 -3.92 14.30 18.33
CA ILE A 378 -2.55 14.57 17.90
C ILE A 378 -2.13 15.92 18.44
N ALA A 379 -1.27 15.89 19.46
CA ALA A 379 -0.77 17.12 20.05
C ALA A 379 -0.06 17.98 18.99
N PRO A 380 -0.22 19.31 19.01
CA PRO A 380 0.44 20.22 18.09
C PRO A 380 1.97 20.06 18.04
N SER A 381 2.59 19.63 19.15
CA SER A 381 4.02 19.35 19.23
C SER A 381 4.49 18.20 18.36
N PHE A 382 3.61 17.28 17.98
CA PHE A 382 3.94 16.18 17.07
C PHE A 382 3.89 16.59 15.58
N ARG A 383 3.38 17.78 15.28
CA ARG A 383 3.25 18.25 13.90
C ARG A 383 4.47 19.05 13.49
N PRO A 384 5.43 18.47 12.74
CA PRO A 384 6.70 19.10 12.46
C PRO A 384 6.58 20.40 11.64
N PHE A 385 5.43 20.63 10.98
CA PHE A 385 5.33 21.67 9.95
C PHE A 385 4.00 22.45 9.97
N ARG A 386 3.63 23.03 11.09
CA ARG A 386 2.58 24.07 11.09
C ARG A 386 3.04 25.38 10.42
N SER A 387 4.31 25.49 9.99
CA SER A 387 4.81 26.74 9.42
C SER A 387 4.46 26.86 7.93
N SER A 388 4.00 28.05 7.55
CA SER A 388 3.83 28.47 6.14
C SER A 388 5.08 28.30 5.28
N ALA A 389 6.27 28.22 5.89
CA ALA A 389 7.54 27.99 5.21
C ALA A 389 7.62 26.66 4.45
N TRP A 390 7.00 25.59 4.97
CA TRP A 390 6.94 24.29 4.28
C TRP A 390 6.07 24.34 3.02
N ASN A 391 4.93 24.98 3.10
CA ASN A 391 4.05 25.18 1.95
C ASN A 391 4.73 26.02 0.86
N ILE A 392 5.46 27.06 1.25
CA ILE A 392 6.22 27.91 0.34
C ILE A 392 7.34 27.10 -0.35
N TYR A 393 8.06 26.25 0.40
CA TYR A 393 9.09 25.38 -0.16
C TYR A 393 8.53 24.44 -1.24
N TRP A 394 7.39 23.77 -0.96
CA TRP A 394 6.76 22.86 -1.90
C TRP A 394 6.17 23.57 -3.11
N ILE A 395 5.57 24.75 -2.92
CA ILE A 395 5.12 25.60 -4.02
C ILE A 395 6.30 26.01 -4.89
N GLY A 396 7.39 26.47 -4.28
CA GLY A 396 8.61 26.84 -5.00
C GLY A 396 9.23 25.66 -5.76
N TYR A 397 9.35 24.51 -5.10
CA TYR A 397 9.81 23.28 -5.73
C TYR A 397 8.93 22.87 -6.91
N TRP A 398 7.62 22.92 -6.73
CA TRP A 398 6.66 22.57 -7.76
C TRP A 398 6.70 23.54 -8.94
N LEU A 399 6.77 24.84 -8.72
CA LEU A 399 6.92 25.85 -9.77
C LEU A 399 8.22 25.69 -10.60
N THR A 400 9.27 25.12 -10.00
CA THR A 400 10.54 24.83 -10.67
C THR A 400 10.62 23.44 -11.27
N SER A 401 9.58 22.59 -11.06
CA SER A 401 9.57 21.22 -11.55
C SER A 401 9.21 21.13 -13.03
N TRP A 402 9.81 20.17 -13.73
CA TRP A 402 9.46 19.86 -15.12
C TRP A 402 7.99 19.44 -15.30
N SER A 403 7.39 18.86 -14.27
CA SER A 403 5.96 18.49 -14.25
C SER A 403 5.05 19.71 -14.39
N PHE A 404 5.42 20.85 -13.81
CA PHE A 404 4.72 22.13 -13.98
C PHE A 404 4.71 22.60 -15.44
N TYR A 405 5.89 22.59 -16.06
CA TYR A 405 6.02 23.02 -17.46
C TYR A 405 5.29 22.07 -18.43
N LYS A 406 5.38 20.76 -18.22
CA LYS A 406 4.59 19.79 -19.00
C LYS A 406 3.08 20.02 -18.87
N ALA A 407 2.60 20.34 -17.70
CA ALA A 407 1.19 20.60 -17.45
C ALA A 407 0.69 21.88 -18.14
N ILE A 408 1.51 22.95 -18.10
CA ILE A 408 1.22 24.18 -18.85
C ILE A 408 1.21 23.91 -20.37
N LEU A 409 2.24 23.25 -20.89
CA LEU A 409 2.33 22.91 -22.31
C LEU A 409 1.14 22.04 -22.77
N HIS A 410 0.67 21.09 -21.94
CA HIS A 410 -0.49 20.29 -22.27
C HIS A 410 -1.79 21.11 -22.31
N ARG A 411 -1.97 22.07 -21.39
CA ARG A 411 -3.12 22.97 -21.38
C ARG A 411 -3.10 23.93 -22.59
N VAL A 412 -1.94 24.50 -22.88
CA VAL A 412 -1.78 25.40 -24.04
C VAL A 412 -2.09 24.64 -25.35
N LYS A 413 -1.56 23.42 -25.52
CA LYS A 413 -1.92 22.58 -26.67
C LYS A 413 -3.42 22.29 -26.74
N LYS A 414 -4.06 21.99 -25.62
CA LYS A 414 -5.51 21.66 -25.59
C LYS A 414 -6.40 22.89 -25.84
N SER A 415 -5.94 24.11 -25.54
CA SER A 415 -6.66 25.35 -25.84
C SER A 415 -6.41 25.84 -27.27
N ALA A 416 -5.30 25.47 -27.88
CA ALA A 416 -4.99 25.85 -29.28
C ALA A 416 -5.67 24.93 -30.31
N PHE A 417 -6.25 23.80 -29.86
CA PHE A 417 -7.02 22.87 -30.74
C PHE A 417 -8.53 22.87 -30.43
N LYS A 418 -9.03 23.85 -29.67
CA LYS A 418 -10.44 24.21 -29.57
C LYS A 418 -10.70 25.53 -30.31
#